data_6d999ac095ae4b3a9251454fd400d4e8
#
_entry.id   6d999ac095ae4b3a9251454fd400d4e8
#
_cell.length_a   1.000
_cell.length_b   1.000
_cell.length_c   1.000
_cell.angle_alpha   90.00
_cell.angle_beta   90.00
_cell.angle_gamma   90.00
#
_symmetry.space_group_name_H-M   'P 1'
#
loop_
_entity.id
_entity.type
_entity.pdbx_description
1 polymer ?
#
loop_
_entity_poly.entity_id
_entity_poly.type
_entity_poly.pdbx_seq_one_letter_code
_entity_poly.pdbx_strand_id
1 'polypeptide(L)'
;MKLILFSLLWIIMSTHQLLSQCTPVDCSAALPPYGGICDTALINGTVNQAYSDFESYIITDNCFDAGLIDPSQAGTNIKITNVDNFLFNGLPNGIIGSTDQAAYSPPGNGFVNGCAAFIGNPTEAGVFNVTIDFLADIEL
;
A
#
# COMPACT_ATOMS: atom_id res chain seq x y z
N MET A 1 -45.30 -15.30 24.85
CA MET A 1 -44.65 -14.05 24.47
C MET A 1 -43.12 -14.15 24.73
N LYS A 2 -42.44 -15.19 24.20
CA LYS A 2 -40.99 -15.44 24.41
C LYS A 2 -40.23 -15.80 23.13
N LEU A 3 -40.80 -15.69 21.94
CA LEU A 3 -40.19 -16.09 20.68
C LEU A 3 -39.69 -14.93 19.80
N ILE A 4 -39.91 -13.69 20.16
CA ILE A 4 -39.56 -12.52 19.32
C ILE A 4 -38.18 -11.94 19.66
N LEU A 5 -37.61 -12.27 20.81
CA LEU A 5 -36.30 -11.72 21.24
C LEU A 5 -35.09 -12.47 20.67
N PHE A 6 -35.27 -13.66 20.11
CA PHE A 6 -34.15 -14.45 19.54
C PHE A 6 -33.84 -14.10 18.07
N SER A 7 -34.78 -13.48 17.37
CA SER A 7 -34.62 -13.12 15.95
C SER A 7 -33.84 -11.83 15.72
N LEU A 8 -33.75 -10.93 16.71
CA LEU A 8 -33.04 -9.66 16.56
C LEU A 8 -31.54 -9.77 16.83
N LEU A 9 -31.06 -10.82 17.46
CA LEU A 9 -29.66 -11.00 17.81
C LEU A 9 -28.82 -11.56 16.63
N TRP A 10 -29.48 -12.08 15.59
CA TRP A 10 -28.80 -12.69 14.42
C TRP A 10 -28.52 -11.71 13.29
N ILE A 11 -29.04 -10.49 13.33
CA ILE A 11 -28.89 -9.50 12.25
C ILE A 11 -27.66 -8.59 12.47
N ILE A 12 -27.02 -8.62 13.65
CA ILE A 12 -25.88 -7.74 13.97
C ILE A 12 -24.53 -8.37 13.59
N MET A 13 -24.50 -9.62 13.12
CA MET A 13 -23.25 -10.35 12.85
C MET A 13 -22.77 -10.35 11.40
N SER A 14 -23.25 -9.48 10.51
CA SER A 14 -22.95 -9.59 9.07
C SER A 14 -22.40 -8.35 8.41
N THR A 15 -21.62 -7.53 9.11
CA THR A 15 -20.86 -6.47 8.44
C THR A 15 -19.41 -6.43 8.89
N HIS A 16 -18.77 -7.57 9.07
CA HIS A 16 -17.35 -7.61 8.89
C HIS A 16 -17.12 -7.59 7.37
N GLN A 17 -17.00 -6.40 6.82
CA GLN A 17 -16.30 -6.26 5.55
C GLN A 17 -14.93 -6.90 5.78
N LEU A 18 -14.71 -8.05 5.18
CA LEU A 18 -13.38 -8.58 4.93
C LEU A 18 -12.72 -7.53 4.03
N LEU A 19 -12.11 -6.52 4.65
CA LEU A 19 -11.04 -5.78 4.02
C LEU A 19 -10.06 -6.88 3.62
N SER A 20 -9.95 -7.13 2.33
CA SER A 20 -8.97 -8.06 1.79
C SER A 20 -7.61 -7.53 2.23
N GLN A 21 -7.11 -8.08 3.34
CA GLN A 21 -5.79 -7.72 3.84
C GLN A 21 -4.80 -8.34 2.87
N CYS A 22 -4.10 -7.50 2.13
CA CYS A 22 -2.99 -7.99 1.34
C CYS A 22 -1.90 -8.53 2.27
N THR A 23 -1.17 -9.52 1.79
CA THR A 23 -0.03 -10.10 2.51
C THR A 23 1.24 -9.62 1.82
N PRO A 24 2.08 -8.81 2.48
CA PRO A 24 3.34 -8.36 1.89
C PRO A 24 4.25 -9.52 1.49
N VAL A 25 4.86 -9.40 0.32
CA VAL A 25 5.86 -10.35 -0.19
C VAL A 25 7.24 -9.71 -0.09
N ASP A 26 8.22 -10.47 0.38
CA ASP A 26 9.62 -10.02 0.39
C ASP A 26 10.22 -10.10 -1.01
N CYS A 27 10.52 -8.94 -1.58
CA CYS A 27 11.22 -8.80 -2.85
C CYS A 27 12.54 -8.02 -2.70
N SER A 28 13.06 -7.88 -1.50
CA SER A 28 14.26 -7.07 -1.19
C SER A 28 15.47 -7.39 -2.06
N ALA A 29 15.63 -8.65 -2.47
CA ALA A 29 16.73 -9.09 -3.34
C ALA A 29 16.68 -8.51 -4.78
N ALA A 30 15.53 -8.04 -5.23
CA ALA A 30 15.31 -7.48 -6.57
C ALA A 30 15.31 -5.95 -6.58
N LEU A 31 15.31 -5.30 -5.42
CA LEU A 31 15.18 -3.86 -5.28
C LEU A 31 16.51 -3.16 -4.97
N PRO A 32 16.59 -1.85 -5.26
CA PRO A 32 17.74 -1.04 -4.87
C PRO A 32 17.82 -0.87 -3.34
N PRO A 33 18.97 -0.41 -2.81
CA PRO A 33 19.20 -0.26 -1.36
C PRO A 33 18.18 0.64 -0.64
N TYR A 34 17.57 1.55 -1.37
CA TYR A 34 16.56 2.48 -0.82
C TYR A 34 15.13 1.93 -0.83
N GLY A 35 14.94 0.65 -1.23
CA GLY A 35 13.62 0.02 -1.30
C GLY A 35 12.89 0.32 -2.61
N GLY A 36 11.58 0.12 -2.61
CA GLY A 36 10.72 0.37 -3.77
C GLY A 36 9.54 -0.60 -3.85
N ILE A 37 8.84 -0.57 -4.98
CA ILE A 37 7.69 -1.42 -5.29
C ILE A 37 8.19 -2.70 -5.99
N CYS A 38 7.67 -3.86 -5.57
CA CYS A 38 8.12 -5.18 -6.06
C CYS A 38 7.73 -5.43 -7.51
N ASP A 39 6.51 -5.09 -7.87
CA ASP A 39 5.99 -5.10 -9.25
C ASP A 39 5.28 -3.78 -9.52
N THR A 40 5.41 -3.26 -10.72
CA THR A 40 4.80 -1.99 -11.12
C THR A 40 3.67 -2.16 -12.12
N ALA A 41 3.26 -3.40 -12.40
CA ALA A 41 2.26 -3.74 -13.40
C ALA A 41 0.99 -4.31 -12.76
N LEU A 42 0.03 -3.44 -12.45
CA LEU A 42 -1.31 -3.88 -12.04
C LEU A 42 -2.00 -4.69 -13.13
N ILE A 43 -2.78 -5.71 -12.72
CA ILE A 43 -3.56 -6.53 -13.66
C ILE A 43 -4.65 -5.70 -14.36
N ASN A 44 -5.05 -6.14 -15.56
CA ASN A 44 -6.12 -5.47 -16.29
C ASN A 44 -7.47 -5.68 -15.60
N GLY A 45 -8.20 -4.59 -15.39
CA GLY A 45 -9.59 -4.60 -14.89
C GLY A 45 -10.61 -4.55 -16.04
N THR A 46 -11.86 -4.85 -15.72
CA THR A 46 -13.01 -4.71 -16.62
C THR A 46 -14.03 -3.76 -16.02
N VAL A 47 -14.52 -2.81 -16.82
CA VAL A 47 -15.52 -1.82 -16.38
C VAL A 47 -16.75 -2.51 -15.80
N ASN A 48 -17.24 -1.99 -14.67
CA ASN A 48 -18.38 -2.50 -13.90
C ASN A 48 -18.23 -3.94 -13.38
N GLN A 49 -17.01 -4.46 -13.30
CA GLN A 49 -16.74 -5.74 -12.65
C GLN A 49 -15.86 -5.52 -11.41
N ALA A 50 -16.01 -6.41 -10.43
CA ALA A 50 -15.18 -6.38 -9.24
C ALA A 50 -13.70 -6.52 -9.62
N TYR A 51 -12.89 -5.61 -9.12
CA TYR A 51 -11.45 -5.56 -9.30
C TYR A 51 -10.76 -5.70 -7.94
N SER A 52 -9.71 -6.47 -7.89
CA SER A 52 -8.84 -6.60 -6.71
C SER A 52 -7.44 -6.94 -7.17
N ASP A 53 -6.49 -6.11 -6.79
CA ASP A 53 -5.07 -6.32 -7.04
C ASP A 53 -4.23 -5.82 -5.88
N PHE A 54 -3.01 -6.33 -5.74
CA PHE A 54 -2.14 -6.05 -4.60
C PHE A 54 -0.70 -5.88 -5.06
N GLU A 55 -0.06 -4.82 -4.57
CA GLU A 55 1.34 -4.56 -4.81
C GLU A 55 2.13 -4.55 -3.51
N SER A 56 3.21 -5.31 -3.45
CA SER A 56 4.13 -5.28 -2.32
C SER A 56 5.22 -4.23 -2.52
N TYR A 57 5.68 -3.66 -1.43
CA TYR A 57 6.80 -2.72 -1.42
C TYR A 57 7.69 -2.91 -0.20
N ILE A 58 8.92 -2.45 -0.34
CA ILE A 58 9.95 -2.53 0.68
C ILE A 58 10.34 -1.11 1.09
N ILE A 59 10.33 -0.84 2.38
CA ILE A 59 10.87 0.38 2.99
C ILE A 59 12.13 -0.02 3.76
N THR A 60 13.27 0.54 3.37
CA THR A 60 14.55 0.26 4.01
C THR A 60 14.85 1.26 5.12
N ASP A 61 15.61 0.82 6.12
CA ASP A 61 16.24 1.69 7.11
C ASP A 61 17.77 1.71 6.97
N ASN A 62 18.31 1.04 5.95
CA ASN A 62 19.73 1.15 5.64
C ASN A 62 20.06 2.59 5.25
N CYS A 63 21.19 3.09 5.73
CA CYS A 63 21.70 4.37 5.23
C CYS A 63 22.02 4.25 3.74
N PHE A 64 21.59 5.22 2.97
CA PHE A 64 21.89 5.32 1.55
C PHE A 64 22.10 6.78 1.14
N ASP A 65 22.80 7.00 0.02
CA ASP A 65 23.00 8.34 -0.53
C ASP A 65 21.69 8.88 -1.10
N ALA A 66 21.21 10.01 -0.58
CA ALA A 66 20.01 10.69 -1.06
C ALA A 66 20.09 11.05 -2.56
N GLY A 67 21.29 11.20 -3.10
CA GLY A 67 21.54 11.40 -4.53
C GLY A 67 21.01 10.27 -5.42
N LEU A 68 20.73 9.09 -4.87
CA LEU A 68 20.08 7.99 -5.60
C LEU A 68 18.61 8.27 -5.90
N ILE A 69 17.96 9.15 -5.13
CA ILE A 69 16.58 9.59 -5.31
C ILE A 69 16.55 10.98 -5.95
N ASP A 70 17.32 11.93 -5.39
CA ASP A 70 17.45 13.30 -5.89
C ASP A 70 18.93 13.64 -6.12
N PRO A 71 19.38 13.74 -7.38
CA PRO A 71 20.77 14.05 -7.70
C PRO A 71 21.32 15.34 -7.07
N SER A 72 20.44 16.28 -6.68
CA SER A 72 20.85 17.51 -6.01
C SER A 72 21.33 17.29 -4.58
N GLN A 73 21.02 16.13 -3.99
CA GLN A 73 21.37 15.73 -2.63
C GLN A 73 22.52 14.71 -2.58
N ALA A 74 23.25 14.54 -3.69
CA ALA A 74 24.36 13.59 -3.78
C ALA A 74 25.41 13.84 -2.69
N GLY A 75 25.83 12.75 -2.03
CA GLY A 75 26.79 12.79 -0.92
C GLY A 75 26.13 12.97 0.46
N THR A 76 24.81 13.13 0.52
CA THR A 76 24.06 13.18 1.78
C THR A 76 23.54 11.80 2.12
N ASN A 77 24.07 11.15 3.15
CA ASN A 77 23.55 9.88 3.62
C ASN A 77 22.32 10.11 4.49
N ILE A 78 21.24 9.42 4.16
CA ILE A 78 19.98 9.48 4.89
C ILE A 78 19.54 8.07 5.32
N LYS A 79 18.74 8.04 6.38
CA LYS A 79 18.07 6.86 6.89
C LYS A 79 16.59 7.16 7.05
N ILE A 80 15.71 6.30 6.55
CA ILE A 80 14.27 6.42 6.75
C ILE A 80 13.92 5.84 8.13
N THR A 81 13.23 6.63 8.95
CA THR A 81 12.81 6.22 10.29
C THR A 81 11.32 5.96 10.41
N ASN A 82 10.52 6.60 9.55
CA ASN A 82 9.07 6.38 9.46
C ASN A 82 8.58 6.72 8.06
N VAL A 83 7.52 6.06 7.62
CA VAL A 83 6.77 6.37 6.39
C VAL A 83 5.29 6.30 6.70
N ASP A 84 4.54 7.35 6.36
CA ASP A 84 3.11 7.44 6.59
C ASP A 84 2.40 8.31 5.55
N ASN A 85 1.11 8.64 5.79
CA ASN A 85 0.31 9.53 4.94
C ASN A 85 0.27 9.11 3.46
N PHE A 86 0.00 7.82 3.21
CA PHE A 86 -0.08 7.29 1.84
C PHE A 86 -1.25 7.88 1.08
N LEU A 87 -0.97 8.41 -0.11
CA LEU A 87 -1.92 9.01 -1.01
C LEU A 87 -1.86 8.32 -2.38
N PHE A 88 -2.98 7.81 -2.83
CA PHE A 88 -3.10 7.12 -4.12
C PHE A 88 -3.68 8.05 -5.16
N ASN A 89 -2.93 8.35 -6.22
CA ASN A 89 -3.34 9.26 -7.29
C ASN A 89 -3.42 8.51 -8.62
N GLY A 90 -4.26 9.02 -9.54
CA GLY A 90 -4.40 8.46 -10.88
C GLY A 90 -5.20 7.17 -10.96
N LEU A 91 -5.89 6.77 -9.90
CA LEU A 91 -6.79 5.62 -9.94
C LEU A 91 -8.03 5.90 -10.80
N PRO A 92 -8.54 4.89 -11.55
CA PRO A 92 -9.82 5.02 -12.25
C PRO A 92 -10.97 5.19 -11.24
N ASN A 93 -12.02 5.90 -11.67
CA ASN A 93 -13.22 6.05 -10.86
C ASN A 93 -13.79 4.70 -10.45
N GLY A 94 -14.13 4.55 -9.15
CA GLY A 94 -14.66 3.33 -8.57
C GLY A 94 -13.61 2.38 -8.01
N ILE A 95 -12.32 2.69 -8.13
CA ILE A 95 -11.21 1.99 -7.47
C ILE A 95 -10.69 2.84 -6.31
N ILE A 96 -10.41 2.19 -5.21
CA ILE A 96 -9.74 2.79 -4.04
C ILE A 96 -8.42 2.07 -3.76
N GLY A 97 -7.42 2.84 -3.37
CA GLY A 97 -6.14 2.34 -2.88
C GLY A 97 -6.10 2.39 -1.34
N SER A 98 -5.46 1.42 -0.73
CA SER A 98 -5.19 1.39 0.70
C SER A 98 -3.92 0.60 1.00
N THR A 99 -3.28 0.86 2.14
CA THR A 99 -2.13 0.10 2.63
C THR A 99 -2.56 -0.86 3.75
N ASP A 100 -1.79 -1.92 3.98
CA ASP A 100 -2.02 -2.87 5.08
C ASP A 100 -1.77 -2.23 6.47
N GLN A 101 -0.95 -1.17 6.53
CA GLN A 101 -0.70 -0.39 7.74
C GLN A 101 -0.77 1.11 7.42
N ALA A 102 -1.16 1.92 8.42
CA ALA A 102 -1.22 3.37 8.28
C ALA A 102 0.17 4.03 8.30
N ALA A 103 1.14 3.38 8.93
CA ALA A 103 2.53 3.84 9.04
C ALA A 103 3.48 2.66 9.17
N TYR A 104 4.71 2.85 8.71
CA TYR A 104 5.79 1.88 8.78
C TYR A 104 7.01 2.50 9.43
N SER A 105 7.51 1.84 10.47
CA SER A 105 8.77 2.21 11.12
C SER A 105 9.76 1.06 10.94
N PRO A 106 10.73 1.17 10.04
CA PRO A 106 11.74 0.14 9.83
C PRO A 106 12.51 -0.17 11.12
N PRO A 107 12.91 -1.44 11.34
CA PRO A 107 13.39 -1.91 12.64
C PRO A 107 14.80 -1.48 13.05
N GLY A 108 15.46 -0.62 12.29
CA GLY A 108 16.81 -0.12 12.62
C GLY A 108 17.97 -0.92 11.99
N ASN A 109 17.70 -2.07 11.40
CA ASN A 109 18.70 -2.97 10.79
C ASN A 109 18.11 -3.79 9.64
N GLY A 110 17.54 -3.15 8.62
CA GLY A 110 17.03 -3.91 7.50
C GLY A 110 15.90 -3.23 6.76
N PHE A 111 14.75 -3.86 6.69
CA PHE A 111 13.60 -3.34 5.96
C PHE A 111 12.28 -3.80 6.59
N VAL A 112 11.21 -3.12 6.22
CA VAL A 112 9.85 -3.54 6.47
C VAL A 112 9.13 -3.74 5.15
N ASN A 113 8.38 -4.84 5.05
CA ASN A 113 7.51 -5.11 3.93
C ASN A 113 6.14 -4.48 4.17
N GLY A 114 5.64 -3.78 3.19
CA GLY A 114 4.28 -3.28 3.14
C GLY A 114 3.57 -3.76 1.90
N CYS A 115 2.25 -3.60 1.87
CA CYS A 115 1.50 -3.86 0.67
C CYS A 115 0.34 -2.88 0.47
N ALA A 116 0.10 -2.54 -0.79
CA ALA A 116 -1.01 -1.72 -1.23
C ALA A 116 -2.08 -2.60 -1.88
N ALA A 117 -3.33 -2.37 -1.54
CA ALA A 117 -4.49 -3.00 -2.13
C ALA A 117 -5.22 -1.99 -3.03
N PHE A 118 -5.63 -2.42 -4.22
CA PHE A 118 -6.42 -1.67 -5.18
C PHE A 118 -7.72 -2.43 -5.43
N ILE A 119 -8.83 -1.94 -4.87
CA ILE A 119 -10.10 -2.67 -4.89
C ILE A 119 -11.27 -1.78 -5.30
N GLY A 120 -12.28 -2.38 -5.93
CA GLY A 120 -13.51 -1.68 -6.27
C GLY A 120 -14.13 -2.17 -7.57
N ASN A 121 -14.97 -1.32 -8.16
CA ASN A 121 -15.58 -1.58 -9.46
C ASN A 121 -15.27 -0.39 -10.36
N PRO A 122 -14.32 -0.49 -11.31
CA PRO A 122 -13.98 0.63 -12.18
C PRO A 122 -15.18 1.01 -13.06
N THR A 123 -15.49 2.30 -13.14
CA THR A 123 -16.64 2.80 -13.92
C THR A 123 -16.22 3.40 -15.27
N GLU A 124 -14.92 3.43 -15.55
CA GLU A 124 -14.37 3.97 -16.80
C GLU A 124 -13.29 3.07 -17.37
N ALA A 125 -13.13 3.11 -18.68
CA ALA A 125 -12.08 2.40 -19.40
C ALA A 125 -10.93 3.36 -19.74
N GLY A 126 -9.70 2.88 -19.70
CA GLY A 126 -8.51 3.65 -20.02
C GLY A 126 -7.23 2.96 -19.59
N VAL A 127 -6.12 3.66 -19.82
CA VAL A 127 -4.82 3.34 -19.23
C VAL A 127 -4.55 4.39 -18.16
N PHE A 128 -4.31 3.95 -16.95
CA PHE A 128 -4.14 4.80 -15.79
C PHE A 128 -2.72 4.69 -15.26
N ASN A 129 -2.08 5.84 -15.04
CA ASN A 129 -0.80 5.89 -14.33
C ASN A 129 -1.10 6.16 -12.85
N VAL A 130 -0.92 5.13 -12.04
CA VAL A 130 -1.13 5.20 -10.59
C VAL A 130 0.17 5.59 -9.90
N THR A 131 0.10 6.56 -8.99
CA THR A 131 1.22 6.91 -8.12
C THR A 131 0.80 6.76 -6.65
N ILE A 132 1.76 6.37 -5.83
CA ILE A 132 1.62 6.31 -4.38
C ILE A 132 2.57 7.34 -3.79
N ASP A 133 2.01 8.43 -3.28
CA ASP A 133 2.76 9.46 -2.56
C ASP A 133 2.72 9.14 -1.06
N PHE A 134 3.76 9.50 -0.33
CA PHE A 134 3.85 9.30 1.11
C PHE A 134 4.77 10.36 1.75
N LEU A 135 4.68 10.51 3.06
CA LEU A 135 5.64 11.26 3.84
C LEU A 135 6.65 10.30 4.47
N ALA A 136 7.92 10.71 4.47
CA ALA A 136 9.00 9.97 5.11
C ALA A 136 9.73 10.86 6.12
N ASP A 137 9.86 10.38 7.34
CA ASP A 137 10.78 10.95 8.31
C ASP A 137 12.17 10.39 8.05
N ILE A 138 13.16 11.27 8.01
CA ILE A 138 14.55 10.90 7.72
C ILE A 138 15.48 11.37 8.83
N GLU A 139 16.53 10.58 9.04
CA GLU A 139 17.68 10.90 9.89
C GLU A 139 18.92 11.08 8.99
N LEU A 140 19.76 12.09 9.32
CA LEU A 140 20.99 12.46 8.59
C LEU A 140 22.22 11.91 9.29
#